data_6a3f070914bd5f4a401b431cfa467482
#
_entry.id   6a3f070914bd5f4a401b431cfa467482
#
_cell.length_a   1.000
_cell.length_b   1.000
_cell.length_c   1.000
_cell.angle_alpha   90.00
_cell.angle_beta   90.00
_cell.angle_gamma   90.00
#
_symmetry.space_group_name_H-M   'P 1'
#
loop_
_entity.id
_entity.type
_entity.pdbx_description
1 polymer ?
#
loop_
_entity_poly.entity_id
_entity_poly.type
_entity_poly.pdbx_seq_one_letter_code
_entity_poly.pdbx_strand_id
1 'polypeptide(L)'
;AFKDHRYITVDGKPLFLIFDPYHFKDVRHFMELWRKMAKENGLKGIFFVAMCASTTTVKRNEDGTIRRVMPNLESSADIYNSFLELGFDGINPMGKGRAEMMYQGKYWRIARKAMQKAFPFMPALKYDYPKVMKHFFSPEDNWDNVFPTLFPQWDRTPRAGKHEGIYVNATPENFEHHIEDALQLIKNKPEQRKILFLRSWNEWGEGNYVEPDTKYGHGFLDAIRNKIKK
;
A
#
# COMPACT_ATOMS: atom_id res chain seq x y z
N ALA A 1 6.94 18.51 15.17
CA ALA A 1 6.21 18.23 13.92
C ALA A 1 4.70 18.12 14.19
N PHE A 2 4.24 17.27 15.13
CA PHE A 2 2.81 16.98 15.37
C PHE A 2 1.91 18.16 15.74
N LYS A 3 2.46 19.27 16.18
CA LYS A 3 1.74 20.54 16.48
C LYS A 3 1.72 21.52 15.31
N ASP A 4 2.37 21.20 14.19
CA ASP A 4 2.35 22.04 13.00
C ASP A 4 0.98 21.93 12.32
N HIS A 5 0.38 23.07 11.95
CA HIS A 5 -0.94 23.11 11.30
C HIS A 5 -0.98 22.39 9.93
N ARG A 6 0.17 22.15 9.30
CA ARG A 6 0.31 21.41 8.03
C ARG A 6 0.34 19.91 8.23
N TYR A 7 0.48 19.42 9.48
CA TYR A 7 0.58 18.01 9.73
C TYR A 7 -0.79 17.32 9.53
N ILE A 8 -0.81 16.22 8.80
CA ILE A 8 -2.03 15.46 8.52
C ILE A 8 -2.61 14.91 9.82
N THR A 9 -3.87 15.21 10.07
CA THR A 9 -4.59 14.73 11.26
C THR A 9 -5.87 13.99 10.87
N VAL A 10 -6.24 12.99 11.67
CA VAL A 10 -7.52 12.28 11.62
C VAL A 10 -8.14 12.33 13.01
N ASP A 11 -9.39 12.75 13.11
CA ASP A 11 -10.10 12.97 14.38
C ASP A 11 -9.35 13.94 15.34
N GLY A 12 -8.58 14.88 14.76
CA GLY A 12 -7.72 15.83 15.49
C GLY A 12 -6.48 15.20 16.14
N LYS A 13 -6.11 13.99 15.73
CA LYS A 13 -4.89 13.29 16.14
C LYS A 13 -3.92 13.25 14.96
N PRO A 14 -2.62 13.59 15.16
CA PRO A 14 -1.63 13.44 14.09
C PRO A 14 -1.54 11.97 13.62
N LEU A 15 -1.51 11.80 12.29
CA LEU A 15 -1.40 10.49 11.66
C LEU A 15 0.06 10.01 11.70
N PHE A 16 0.29 8.80 12.18
CA PHE A 16 1.60 8.17 12.20
C PHE A 16 1.54 6.77 11.59
N LEU A 17 2.24 6.57 10.47
CA LEU A 17 2.27 5.29 9.77
C LEU A 17 3.43 4.43 10.28
N ILE A 18 3.13 3.17 10.62
CA ILE A 18 4.13 2.14 10.94
C ILE A 18 4.34 1.27 9.71
N PHE A 19 5.56 1.31 9.16
CA PHE A 19 5.93 0.68 7.90
C PHE A 19 5.89 -0.86 7.97
N ASP A 20 6.41 -1.45 9.05
CA ASP A 20 6.43 -2.91 9.24
C ASP A 20 5.86 -3.31 10.60
N PRO A 21 4.53 -3.29 10.74
CA PRO A 21 3.88 -3.64 11.99
C PRO A 21 3.99 -5.14 12.34
N TYR A 22 4.31 -6.00 11.36
CA TYR A 22 4.41 -7.45 11.56
C TYR A 22 5.63 -7.83 12.41
N HIS A 23 6.77 -7.21 12.12
CA HIS A 23 8.03 -7.51 12.80
C HIS A 23 8.30 -6.60 13.99
N PHE A 24 7.41 -5.67 14.29
CA PHE A 24 7.52 -4.82 15.46
C PHE A 24 6.98 -5.55 16.70
N LYS A 25 7.85 -6.19 17.49
CA LYS A 25 7.47 -7.09 18.60
C LYS A 25 6.52 -6.44 19.61
N ASP A 26 6.83 -5.24 20.08
CA ASP A 26 6.09 -4.55 21.14
C ASP A 26 5.24 -3.39 20.60
N VAL A 27 4.68 -3.54 19.40
CA VAL A 27 3.96 -2.46 18.72
C VAL A 27 2.78 -1.91 19.53
N ARG A 28 2.05 -2.76 20.27
CA ARG A 28 0.95 -2.34 21.13
C ARG A 28 1.45 -1.42 22.25
N HIS A 29 2.47 -1.84 22.98
CA HIS A 29 3.07 -1.03 24.05
C HIS A 29 3.64 0.29 23.51
N PHE A 30 4.31 0.25 22.36
CA PHE A 30 4.79 1.45 21.67
C PHE A 30 3.66 2.44 21.40
N MET A 31 2.54 1.99 20.83
CA MET A 31 1.40 2.85 20.52
C MET A 31 0.75 3.42 21.79
N GLU A 32 0.60 2.60 22.83
CA GLU A 32 0.05 3.03 24.11
C GLU A 32 0.92 4.11 24.77
N LEU A 33 2.22 3.88 24.82
CA LEU A 33 3.20 4.84 25.37
C LEU A 33 3.17 6.16 24.60
N TRP A 34 3.19 6.10 23.27
CA TRP A 34 3.17 7.29 22.44
C TRP A 34 1.85 8.07 22.54
N ARG A 35 0.72 7.38 22.66
CA ARG A 35 -0.58 8.04 22.91
C ARG A 35 -0.61 8.74 24.28
N LYS A 36 -0.01 8.12 25.30
CA LYS A 36 0.13 8.73 26.63
C LYS A 36 0.99 9.99 26.56
N MET A 37 2.20 9.88 26.01
CA MET A 37 3.13 11.01 25.85
C MET A 37 2.51 12.14 25.00
N ALA A 38 1.76 11.81 23.95
CA ALA A 38 1.07 12.80 23.13
C ALA A 38 0.06 13.61 23.96
N LYS A 39 -0.73 12.94 24.80
CA LYS A 39 -1.70 13.60 25.69
C LYS A 39 -1.01 14.49 26.71
N GLU A 40 0.08 14.03 27.33
CA GLU A 40 0.90 14.81 28.26
C GLU A 40 1.50 16.06 27.62
N ASN A 41 1.71 16.02 26.29
CA ASN A 41 2.19 17.15 25.48
C ASN A 41 1.07 17.99 24.83
N GLY A 42 -0.20 17.82 25.26
CA GLY A 42 -1.33 18.64 24.82
C GLY A 42 -1.92 18.25 23.45
N LEU A 43 -1.65 17.03 22.95
CA LEU A 43 -2.30 16.46 21.80
C LEU A 43 -3.49 15.58 22.22
N LYS A 44 -4.47 15.36 21.31
CA LYS A 44 -5.59 14.43 21.57
C LYS A 44 -5.18 12.95 21.58
N GLY A 45 -3.94 12.64 21.22
CA GLY A 45 -3.38 11.32 21.03
C GLY A 45 -2.68 11.24 19.67
N ILE A 46 -2.45 10.01 19.18
CA ILE A 46 -1.88 9.75 17.85
C ILE A 46 -2.80 8.77 17.13
N PHE A 47 -3.02 9.01 15.84
CA PHE A 47 -3.75 8.12 14.95
C PHE A 47 -2.73 7.20 14.24
N PHE A 48 -2.63 5.95 14.70
CA PHE A 48 -1.68 4.98 14.16
C PHE A 48 -2.25 4.23 12.97
N VAL A 49 -1.51 4.23 11.86
CA VAL A 49 -1.85 3.51 10.63
C VAL A 49 -0.86 2.36 10.42
N ALA A 50 -1.38 1.15 10.23
CA ALA A 50 -0.58 -0.02 9.87
C ALA A 50 -0.39 -0.08 8.35
N MET A 51 0.85 -0.11 7.86
CA MET A 51 1.10 -0.44 6.46
C MET A 51 0.95 -1.95 6.28
N CYS A 52 0.02 -2.36 5.44
CA CYS A 52 -0.34 -3.74 5.20
C CYS A 52 0.12 -4.20 3.80
N ALA A 53 1.11 -5.08 3.75
CA ALA A 53 1.44 -5.78 2.51
C ALA A 53 0.43 -6.92 2.31
N SER A 54 -0.61 -6.70 1.54
CA SER A 54 -1.77 -7.58 1.32
C SER A 54 -1.48 -9.01 0.83
N THR A 55 -0.22 -9.38 0.64
CA THR A 55 0.19 -10.72 0.18
C THR A 55 0.71 -11.64 1.26
N THR A 56 0.89 -11.13 2.46
CA THR A 56 1.40 -11.95 3.56
C THR A 56 0.45 -11.80 4.72
N THR A 57 -0.56 -12.66 4.76
CA THR A 57 -1.35 -12.81 5.97
C THR A 57 -0.44 -13.44 7.02
N VAL A 58 -0.11 -12.66 8.00
CA VAL A 58 0.68 -13.11 9.13
C VAL A 58 -0.26 -13.27 10.29
N LYS A 59 -0.45 -14.49 10.78
CA LYS A 59 -1.11 -14.71 12.07
C LYS A 59 -0.04 -14.76 13.15
N ARG A 60 -0.21 -13.96 14.18
CA ARG A 60 0.58 -14.06 15.39
C ARG A 60 -0.06 -15.15 16.27
N ASN A 61 0.71 -16.16 16.64
CA ASN A 61 0.28 -17.18 17.58
C ASN A 61 0.29 -16.63 19.00
N GLU A 62 -0.34 -17.34 19.94
CA GLU A 62 -0.39 -16.97 21.38
C GLU A 62 1.02 -16.85 21.99
N ASP A 63 1.99 -17.62 21.50
CA ASP A 63 3.40 -17.60 21.92
C ASP A 63 4.20 -16.41 21.31
N GLY A 64 3.55 -15.53 20.55
CA GLY A 64 4.18 -14.39 19.88
C GLY A 64 4.90 -14.72 18.57
N THR A 65 4.95 -15.99 18.17
CA THR A 65 5.53 -16.40 16.88
C THR A 65 4.65 -15.97 15.71
N ILE A 66 5.28 -15.74 14.56
CA ILE A 66 4.61 -15.25 13.37
C ILE A 66 4.49 -16.39 12.36
N ARG A 67 3.27 -16.79 12.04
CA ARG A 67 2.97 -17.77 10.99
C ARG A 67 2.49 -17.09 9.71
N ARG A 68 3.16 -17.36 8.59
CA ARG A 68 2.64 -16.95 7.27
C ARG A 68 1.45 -17.82 6.89
N VAL A 69 0.34 -17.18 6.59
CA VAL A 69 -0.89 -17.83 6.13
C VAL A 69 -1.11 -17.42 4.68
N MET A 70 -1.68 -18.32 3.87
CA MET A 70 -2.04 -17.97 2.49
C MET A 70 -3.11 -16.88 2.51
N PRO A 71 -2.91 -15.77 1.77
CA PRO A 71 -3.88 -14.68 1.77
C PRO A 71 -5.19 -15.12 1.11
N ASN A 72 -6.30 -14.66 1.65
CA ASN A 72 -7.55 -14.64 0.92
C ASN A 72 -7.44 -13.52 -0.13
N LEU A 73 -7.54 -13.88 -1.41
CA LEU A 73 -7.42 -12.90 -2.50
C LEU A 73 -8.74 -12.14 -2.75
N GLU A 74 -9.87 -12.69 -2.29
CA GLU A 74 -11.19 -12.08 -2.48
C GLU A 74 -11.52 -11.08 -1.38
N SER A 75 -10.95 -11.25 -0.19
CA SER A 75 -11.20 -10.37 0.96
C SER A 75 -9.91 -10.12 1.76
N SER A 76 -9.74 -8.89 2.21
CA SER A 76 -8.68 -8.46 3.12
C SER A 76 -9.17 -8.28 4.57
N ALA A 77 -10.44 -8.59 4.85
CA ALA A 77 -11.07 -8.33 6.15
C ALA A 77 -10.30 -8.94 7.32
N ASP A 78 -9.91 -10.20 7.23
CA ASP A 78 -9.21 -10.90 8.33
C ASP A 78 -7.89 -10.20 8.69
N ILE A 79 -7.13 -9.79 7.67
CA ILE A 79 -5.85 -9.14 7.91
C ILE A 79 -6.03 -7.72 8.44
N TYR A 80 -7.02 -6.98 7.96
CA TYR A 80 -7.30 -5.63 8.45
C TYR A 80 -7.78 -5.67 9.90
N ASN A 81 -8.70 -6.56 10.22
CA ASN A 81 -9.19 -6.76 11.59
C ASN A 81 -8.06 -7.15 12.54
N SER A 82 -7.09 -7.98 12.12
CA SER A 82 -5.96 -8.35 12.96
C SER A 82 -5.09 -7.15 13.37
N PHE A 83 -4.95 -6.13 12.53
CA PHE A 83 -4.26 -4.90 12.90
C PHE A 83 -5.10 -4.00 13.80
N LEU A 84 -6.40 -3.90 13.57
CA LEU A 84 -7.30 -3.15 14.44
C LEU A 84 -7.33 -3.74 15.85
N GLU A 85 -7.35 -5.06 15.98
CA GLU A 85 -7.25 -5.79 17.25
C GLU A 85 -5.91 -5.55 17.97
N LEU A 86 -4.82 -5.30 17.23
CA LEU A 86 -3.53 -4.89 17.79
C LEU A 86 -3.56 -3.45 18.34
N GLY A 87 -4.59 -2.67 18.02
CA GLY A 87 -4.76 -1.30 18.50
C GLY A 87 -4.38 -0.22 17.51
N PHE A 88 -4.20 -0.55 16.21
CA PHE A 88 -4.11 0.44 15.15
C PHE A 88 -5.46 1.14 14.93
N ASP A 89 -5.42 2.41 14.57
CA ASP A 89 -6.63 3.20 14.27
C ASP A 89 -7.01 3.09 12.78
N GLY A 90 -6.04 2.76 11.92
CA GLY A 90 -6.26 2.63 10.49
C GLY A 90 -5.26 1.73 9.77
N ILE A 91 -5.56 1.45 8.49
CA ILE A 91 -4.81 0.54 7.62
C ILE A 91 -4.41 1.26 6.34
N ASN A 92 -3.16 1.12 5.93
CA ASN A 92 -2.72 1.50 4.59
C ASN A 92 -2.36 0.24 3.78
N PRO A 93 -3.24 -0.22 2.88
CA PRO A 93 -3.02 -1.42 2.09
C PRO A 93 -2.04 -1.17 0.94
N MET A 94 -1.17 -2.16 0.73
CA MET A 94 -0.27 -2.26 -0.42
C MET A 94 -0.80 -3.31 -1.39
N GLY A 95 -1.71 -2.94 -2.29
CA GLY A 95 -2.45 -3.84 -3.17
C GLY A 95 -1.63 -4.63 -4.20
N LYS A 96 -0.37 -4.23 -4.46
CA LYS A 96 0.50 -4.78 -5.52
C LYS A 96 0.53 -6.31 -5.56
N GLY A 97 0.82 -6.93 -4.45
CA GLY A 97 1.01 -8.38 -4.45
C GLY A 97 -0.30 -9.15 -4.64
N ARG A 98 -1.43 -8.63 -4.12
CA ARG A 98 -2.77 -9.18 -4.36
C ARG A 98 -3.12 -9.06 -5.84
N ALA A 99 -2.94 -7.88 -6.44
CA ALA A 99 -3.22 -7.62 -7.84
C ALA A 99 -2.43 -8.55 -8.77
N GLU A 100 -1.15 -8.73 -8.53
CA GLU A 100 -0.31 -9.66 -9.29
C GLU A 100 -0.77 -11.11 -9.18
N MET A 101 -1.17 -11.56 -7.98
CA MET A 101 -1.66 -12.93 -7.78
C MET A 101 -3.01 -13.16 -8.46
N MET A 102 -3.92 -12.19 -8.43
CA MET A 102 -5.20 -12.28 -9.11
C MET A 102 -5.04 -12.25 -10.63
N TYR A 103 -4.17 -11.38 -11.14
CA TYR A 103 -3.90 -11.26 -12.58
C TYR A 103 -3.30 -12.53 -13.19
N GLN A 104 -2.35 -13.16 -12.49
CA GLN A 104 -1.65 -14.34 -13.02
C GLN A 104 -2.29 -15.68 -12.64
N GLY A 105 -3.07 -15.68 -11.58
CA GLY A 105 -3.48 -16.91 -10.92
C GLY A 105 -2.36 -17.50 -10.02
N LYS A 106 -2.76 -17.95 -8.85
CA LYS A 106 -1.88 -18.42 -7.77
C LYS A 106 -0.92 -19.53 -8.21
N TYR A 107 -1.43 -20.54 -8.91
CA TYR A 107 -0.65 -21.71 -9.30
C TYR A 107 0.39 -21.40 -10.38
N TRP A 108 0.03 -20.56 -11.36
CA TRP A 108 0.94 -20.12 -12.40
C TRP A 108 2.11 -19.35 -11.83
N ARG A 109 1.87 -18.46 -10.85
CA ARG A 109 2.93 -17.70 -10.17
C ARG A 109 3.92 -18.62 -9.44
N ILE A 110 3.43 -19.68 -8.77
CA ILE A 110 4.30 -20.66 -8.10
C ILE A 110 5.13 -21.42 -9.13
N ALA A 111 4.49 -21.95 -10.17
CA ALA A 111 5.18 -22.68 -11.24
C ALA A 111 6.22 -21.81 -11.92
N ARG A 112 5.89 -20.54 -12.21
CA ARG A 112 6.81 -19.59 -12.82
C ARG A 112 8.03 -19.30 -11.95
N LYS A 113 7.86 -19.12 -10.64
CA LYS A 113 8.99 -18.94 -9.71
C LYS A 113 9.91 -20.15 -9.67
N ALA A 114 9.34 -21.34 -9.69
CA ALA A 114 10.13 -22.59 -9.77
C ALA A 114 10.90 -22.67 -11.10
N MET A 115 10.23 -22.36 -12.23
CA MET A 115 10.88 -22.33 -13.55
C MET A 115 12.00 -21.29 -13.62
N GLN A 116 11.81 -20.07 -13.07
CA GLN A 116 12.86 -19.05 -13.05
C GLN A 116 14.08 -19.49 -12.25
N LYS A 117 13.90 -20.28 -11.18
CA LYS A 117 14.99 -20.85 -10.41
C LYS A 117 15.75 -21.93 -11.22
N ALA A 118 15.03 -22.74 -11.98
CA ALA A 118 15.62 -23.79 -12.83
C ALA A 118 16.26 -23.21 -14.12
N PHE A 119 15.71 -22.11 -14.64
CA PHE A 119 16.13 -21.50 -15.90
C PHE A 119 16.42 -19.99 -15.69
N PRO A 120 17.65 -19.63 -15.24
CA PRO A 120 18.00 -18.24 -14.90
C PRO A 120 17.94 -17.25 -16.08
N PHE A 121 17.92 -17.77 -17.33
CA PHE A 121 17.80 -16.94 -18.55
C PHE A 121 16.37 -16.49 -18.88
N MET A 122 15.37 -16.98 -18.16
CA MET A 122 13.99 -16.55 -18.38
C MET A 122 13.84 -15.03 -18.18
N PRO A 123 13.05 -14.34 -19.02
CA PRO A 123 12.82 -12.91 -18.89
C PRO A 123 12.02 -12.60 -17.62
N ALA A 124 12.11 -11.36 -17.14
CA ALA A 124 11.27 -10.86 -16.07
C ALA A 124 9.78 -10.96 -16.42
N LEU A 125 8.95 -11.14 -15.40
CA LEU A 125 7.49 -11.13 -15.58
C LEU A 125 7.01 -9.74 -16.00
N LYS A 126 6.16 -9.70 -17.01
CA LYS A 126 5.49 -8.47 -17.44
C LYS A 126 4.04 -8.50 -17.01
N TYR A 127 3.63 -7.46 -16.33
CA TYR A 127 2.26 -7.21 -15.92
C TYR A 127 1.70 -6.04 -16.71
N ASP A 128 0.59 -6.23 -17.38
CA ASP A 128 -0.10 -5.16 -18.08
C ASP A 128 -0.79 -4.24 -17.06
N TYR A 129 -0.25 -3.04 -16.86
CA TYR A 129 -0.67 -2.12 -15.79
C TYR A 129 -2.19 -1.92 -15.72
N PRO A 130 -2.91 -1.53 -16.81
CA PRO A 130 -4.34 -1.29 -16.72
C PRO A 130 -5.15 -2.55 -16.36
N LYS A 131 -4.64 -3.75 -16.65
CA LYS A 131 -5.30 -5.00 -16.27
C LYS A 131 -5.04 -5.38 -14.83
N VAL A 132 -3.79 -5.18 -14.37
CA VAL A 132 -3.41 -5.49 -12.98
C VAL A 132 -4.09 -4.55 -12.00
N MET A 133 -4.18 -3.25 -12.35
CA MET A 133 -4.80 -2.25 -11.46
C MET A 133 -6.27 -2.52 -11.16
N LYS A 134 -7.00 -3.23 -12.02
CA LYS A 134 -8.38 -3.69 -11.74
C LYS A 134 -8.49 -4.60 -10.51
N HIS A 135 -7.39 -5.19 -10.10
CA HIS A 135 -7.31 -6.07 -8.92
C HIS A 135 -6.58 -5.44 -7.74
N PHE A 136 -6.21 -4.15 -7.86
CA PHE A 136 -5.35 -3.51 -6.85
C PHE A 136 -6.07 -3.27 -5.54
N PHE A 137 -7.31 -2.82 -5.59
CA PHE A 137 -8.13 -2.56 -4.41
C PHE A 137 -8.92 -3.80 -3.99
N SER A 138 -9.03 -4.02 -2.69
CA SER A 138 -9.93 -5.03 -2.12
C SER A 138 -11.30 -4.41 -1.79
N PRO A 139 -12.36 -5.22 -1.61
CA PRO A 139 -13.66 -4.70 -1.22
C PRO A 139 -13.62 -3.86 0.07
N GLU A 140 -12.76 -4.22 1.02
CA GLU A 140 -12.64 -3.58 2.32
C GLU A 140 -11.86 -2.26 2.27
N ASP A 141 -11.23 -1.92 1.14
CA ASP A 141 -10.51 -0.66 1.01
C ASP A 141 -11.45 0.56 1.04
N ASN A 142 -12.77 0.34 0.96
CA ASN A 142 -13.80 1.36 1.18
C ASN A 142 -14.12 1.62 2.66
N TRP A 143 -13.60 0.84 3.61
CA TRP A 143 -13.84 1.09 5.04
C TRP A 143 -13.26 2.44 5.45
N ASP A 144 -13.93 3.13 6.39
CA ASP A 144 -13.57 4.48 6.82
C ASP A 144 -12.15 4.59 7.40
N ASN A 145 -11.64 3.52 7.96
CA ASN A 145 -10.32 3.43 8.57
C ASN A 145 -9.27 2.79 7.64
N VAL A 146 -9.57 2.60 6.37
CA VAL A 146 -8.62 2.11 5.37
C VAL A 146 -8.24 3.23 4.42
N PHE A 147 -6.94 3.46 4.24
CA PHE A 147 -6.37 4.53 3.44
C PHE A 147 -5.63 3.94 2.23
N PRO A 148 -6.26 3.88 1.06
CA PRO A 148 -5.72 3.21 -0.12
C PRO A 148 -4.43 3.85 -0.63
N THR A 149 -3.64 3.06 -1.36
CA THR A 149 -2.38 3.50 -1.98
C THR A 149 -2.55 3.69 -3.48
N LEU A 150 -2.10 4.83 -3.99
CA LEU A 150 -1.87 5.06 -5.41
C LEU A 150 -0.53 4.48 -5.82
N PHE A 151 -0.51 3.79 -6.96
CA PHE A 151 0.66 3.06 -7.42
C PHE A 151 0.95 3.38 -8.91
N PRO A 152 1.85 4.34 -9.24
CA PRO A 152 1.99 4.87 -10.58
C PRO A 152 2.62 3.91 -11.58
N GLN A 153 3.70 3.24 -11.20
CA GLN A 153 4.48 2.36 -12.05
C GLN A 153 5.39 1.45 -11.21
N TRP A 154 6.00 0.45 -11.85
CA TRP A 154 6.92 -0.46 -11.17
C TRP A 154 7.89 -1.14 -12.14
N ASP A 155 9.19 -0.97 -11.91
CA ASP A 155 10.24 -1.77 -12.50
C ASP A 155 11.43 -1.90 -11.54
N ARG A 156 11.45 -2.96 -10.78
CA ARG A 156 12.53 -3.23 -9.82
C ARG A 156 13.66 -4.04 -10.42
N THR A 157 13.64 -4.34 -11.72
CA THR A 157 14.65 -5.19 -12.34
C THR A 157 16.08 -4.64 -12.26
N PRO A 158 16.32 -3.32 -12.28
CA PRO A 158 17.66 -2.78 -12.10
C PRO A 158 18.26 -3.11 -10.72
N ARG A 159 17.43 -3.19 -9.69
CA ARG A 159 17.86 -3.45 -8.29
C ARG A 159 17.82 -4.93 -7.92
N ALA A 160 16.80 -5.66 -8.36
CA ALA A 160 16.52 -7.04 -7.92
C ALA A 160 16.63 -8.09 -9.03
N GLY A 161 17.04 -7.69 -10.24
CA GLY A 161 17.15 -8.58 -11.40
C GLY A 161 15.81 -9.13 -11.89
N LYS A 162 15.88 -10.17 -12.71
CA LYS A 162 14.72 -10.73 -13.44
C LYS A 162 13.68 -11.46 -12.55
N HIS A 163 13.94 -11.57 -11.27
CA HIS A 163 13.03 -12.25 -10.32
C HIS A 163 11.81 -11.41 -9.94
N GLU A 164 11.89 -10.10 -10.18
CA GLU A 164 10.80 -9.16 -9.97
C GLU A 164 10.00 -8.93 -11.25
N GLY A 165 8.75 -8.50 -11.09
CA GLY A 165 7.89 -8.17 -12.20
C GLY A 165 8.05 -6.72 -12.67
N ILE A 166 7.75 -6.49 -13.94
CA ILE A 166 7.74 -5.16 -14.56
C ILE A 166 6.29 -4.82 -14.92
N TYR A 167 5.84 -3.61 -14.62
CA TYR A 167 4.55 -3.11 -15.08
C TYR A 167 4.74 -2.41 -16.43
N VAL A 168 4.29 -3.07 -17.49
CA VAL A 168 4.25 -2.48 -18.84
C VAL A 168 2.95 -1.68 -19.02
N ASN A 169 2.97 -0.70 -19.93
CA ASN A 169 1.84 0.22 -20.16
C ASN A 169 1.46 1.05 -18.92
N ALA A 170 2.40 1.25 -17.99
CA ALA A 170 2.27 2.22 -16.93
C ALA A 170 2.51 3.62 -17.54
N THR A 171 1.46 4.26 -17.99
CA THR A 171 1.47 5.61 -18.59
C THR A 171 0.73 6.59 -17.69
N PRO A 172 0.95 7.91 -17.82
CA PRO A 172 0.18 8.91 -17.09
C PRO A 172 -1.34 8.74 -17.23
N GLU A 173 -1.83 8.44 -18.44
CA GLU A 173 -3.25 8.24 -18.72
C GLU A 173 -3.81 7.02 -17.98
N ASN A 174 -3.07 5.90 -17.98
CA ASN A 174 -3.48 4.71 -17.24
C ASN A 174 -3.39 4.92 -15.73
N PHE A 175 -2.48 5.76 -15.26
CA PHE A 175 -2.41 6.16 -13.86
C PHE A 175 -3.58 7.08 -13.46
N GLU A 176 -4.04 7.96 -14.36
CA GLU A 176 -5.27 8.76 -14.13
C GLU A 176 -6.48 7.86 -13.84
N HIS A 177 -6.66 6.76 -14.59
CA HIS A 177 -7.73 5.80 -14.32
C HIS A 177 -7.58 5.14 -12.93
N HIS A 178 -6.36 4.79 -12.54
CA HIS A 178 -6.12 4.26 -11.19
C HIS A 178 -6.42 5.27 -10.08
N ILE A 179 -6.14 6.57 -10.31
CA ILE A 179 -6.53 7.65 -9.39
C ILE A 179 -8.07 7.78 -9.33
N GLU A 180 -8.76 7.71 -10.47
CA GLU A 180 -10.23 7.75 -10.53
C GLU A 180 -10.86 6.61 -9.71
N ASP A 181 -10.37 5.38 -9.89
CA ASP A 181 -10.82 4.22 -9.11
C ASP A 181 -10.63 4.44 -7.61
N ALA A 182 -9.46 4.98 -7.19
CA ALA A 182 -9.19 5.29 -5.81
C ALA A 182 -10.10 6.39 -5.24
N LEU A 183 -10.32 7.45 -6.00
CA LEU A 183 -11.23 8.56 -5.60
C LEU A 183 -12.67 8.07 -5.48
N GLN A 184 -13.12 7.22 -6.40
CA GLN A 184 -14.44 6.61 -6.35
C GLN A 184 -14.60 5.73 -5.09
N LEU A 185 -13.55 4.99 -4.73
CA LEU A 185 -13.51 4.12 -3.55
C LEU A 185 -13.67 4.90 -2.25
N ILE A 186 -13.05 6.08 -2.14
CA ILE A 186 -13.07 6.89 -0.92
C ILE A 186 -14.17 7.96 -0.88
N LYS A 187 -14.96 8.13 -1.95
CA LYS A 187 -15.91 9.27 -2.09
C LYS A 187 -16.91 9.42 -0.94
N ASN A 188 -17.35 8.29 -0.39
CA ASN A 188 -18.37 8.25 0.66
C ASN A 188 -17.80 8.27 2.08
N LYS A 189 -16.46 8.28 2.23
CA LYS A 189 -15.82 8.35 3.55
C LYS A 189 -16.00 9.74 4.16
N PRO A 190 -15.96 9.87 5.51
CA PRO A 190 -15.86 11.17 6.17
C PRO A 190 -14.70 12.01 5.60
N GLU A 191 -14.87 13.33 5.49
CA GLU A 191 -13.92 14.20 4.79
C GLU A 191 -12.49 14.05 5.30
N GLN A 192 -12.27 14.04 6.60
CA GLN A 192 -10.95 13.86 7.20
C GLN A 192 -10.33 12.46 7.03
N ARG A 193 -11.09 11.52 6.44
CA ARG A 193 -10.65 10.15 6.13
C ARG A 193 -10.51 9.88 4.64
N LYS A 194 -10.74 10.89 3.80
CA LYS A 194 -10.48 10.84 2.36
C LYS A 194 -9.00 11.05 2.07
N ILE A 195 -8.16 10.14 2.57
CA ILE A 195 -6.72 10.17 2.42
C ILE A 195 -6.29 9.05 1.49
N LEU A 196 -5.44 9.38 0.52
CA LEU A 196 -4.75 8.44 -0.35
C LEU A 196 -3.25 8.53 -0.11
N PHE A 197 -2.59 7.40 0.04
CA PHE A 197 -1.14 7.34 0.06
C PHE A 197 -0.61 7.21 -1.36
N LEU A 198 0.52 7.82 -1.65
CA LEU A 198 1.23 7.66 -2.92
C LEU A 198 2.49 6.83 -2.69
N ARG A 199 2.59 5.70 -3.34
CA ARG A 199 3.81 4.93 -3.42
C ARG A 199 4.29 4.91 -4.86
N SER A 200 5.36 5.67 -5.17
CA SER A 200 6.03 6.65 -4.31
C SER A 200 6.29 7.94 -5.08
N TRP A 201 6.83 8.94 -4.39
CA TRP A 201 7.23 10.19 -5.03
C TRP A 201 8.46 10.01 -5.92
N ASN A 202 9.51 9.33 -5.40
CA ASN A 202 10.85 9.31 -6.01
C ASN A 202 11.63 8.00 -5.79
N GLU A 203 10.98 6.83 -5.74
CA GLU A 203 11.68 5.56 -5.61
C GLU A 203 12.18 5.06 -6.98
N TRP A 204 13.17 5.74 -7.51
CA TRP A 204 13.78 5.44 -8.82
C TRP A 204 14.39 4.03 -8.88
N GLY A 205 14.96 3.54 -7.76
CA GLY A 205 15.55 2.21 -7.69
C GLY A 205 14.56 1.06 -7.85
N GLU A 206 13.27 1.32 -7.71
CA GLU A 206 12.19 0.37 -7.95
C GLU A 206 11.33 0.75 -9.17
N GLY A 207 11.78 1.74 -9.98
CA GLY A 207 11.01 2.26 -11.10
C GLY A 207 9.61 2.70 -10.67
N ASN A 208 9.50 3.26 -9.46
CA ASN A 208 8.23 3.63 -8.83
C ASN A 208 8.32 5.08 -8.35
N TYR A 209 8.00 5.99 -9.23
CA TYR A 209 8.13 7.43 -8.99
C TYR A 209 7.08 8.21 -9.79
N VAL A 210 6.86 9.46 -9.40
CA VAL A 210 6.03 10.45 -10.12
C VAL A 210 6.81 11.71 -10.47
N GLU A 211 8.06 11.84 -10.02
CA GLU A 211 8.95 12.92 -10.42
C GLU A 211 9.09 12.98 -11.95
N PRO A 212 9.32 14.18 -12.52
CA PRO A 212 9.50 14.32 -13.96
C PRO A 212 10.62 13.46 -14.51
N ASP A 213 10.36 12.81 -15.63
CA ASP A 213 11.30 11.95 -16.34
C ASP A 213 11.45 12.34 -17.82
N THR A 214 12.43 11.75 -18.49
CA THR A 214 12.71 12.01 -19.90
C THR A 214 11.66 11.42 -20.86
N LYS A 215 10.84 10.48 -20.39
CA LYS A 215 9.84 9.79 -21.22
C LYS A 215 8.49 10.50 -21.20
N TYR A 216 8.05 10.90 -20.01
CA TYR A 216 6.71 11.47 -19.82
C TYR A 216 6.74 12.91 -19.30
N GLY A 217 7.92 13.50 -19.09
CA GLY A 217 8.04 14.84 -18.51
C GLY A 217 7.30 14.93 -17.17
N HIS A 218 6.36 15.86 -17.05
CA HIS A 218 5.52 16.04 -15.87
C HIS A 218 4.26 15.15 -15.85
N GLY A 219 4.09 14.23 -16.79
CA GLY A 219 2.83 13.52 -17.03
C GLY A 219 2.22 12.87 -15.79
N PHE A 220 3.00 12.18 -14.94
CA PHE A 220 2.48 11.57 -13.70
C PHE A 220 2.03 12.61 -12.66
N LEU A 221 2.73 13.75 -12.54
CA LEU A 221 2.32 14.85 -11.68
C LEU A 221 1.08 15.55 -12.22
N ASP A 222 0.97 15.70 -13.54
CA ASP A 222 -0.20 16.25 -14.21
C ASP A 222 -1.43 15.36 -14.02
N ALA A 223 -1.26 14.02 -14.09
CA ALA A 223 -2.30 13.05 -13.76
C ALA A 223 -2.87 13.27 -12.36
N ILE A 224 -1.99 13.43 -11.35
CA ILE A 224 -2.41 13.74 -9.98
C ILE A 224 -3.12 15.09 -9.93
N ARG A 225 -2.53 16.13 -10.52
CA ARG A 225 -3.08 17.49 -10.52
C ARG A 225 -4.47 17.55 -11.15
N ASN A 226 -4.68 16.85 -12.26
CA ASN A 226 -5.94 16.88 -12.99
C ASN A 226 -7.08 16.22 -12.23
N LYS A 227 -6.80 15.19 -11.42
CA LYS A 227 -7.82 14.43 -10.69
C LYS A 227 -8.06 14.93 -9.26
N ILE A 228 -7.06 15.54 -8.63
CA ILE A 228 -7.16 15.98 -7.21
C ILE A 228 -7.49 17.49 -7.10
N LYS A 229 -7.48 18.23 -8.22
CA LYS A 229 -7.95 19.62 -8.21
C LYS A 229 -9.41 19.71 -7.75
N LYS A 230 -9.59 20.44 -6.66
CA LYS A 230 -10.89 20.98 -6.27
C LYS A 230 -11.24 22.17 -7.12
#